data_bb068b2a4c4b1326c2ec1d175632da14
#
_entry.id   bb068b2a4c4b1326c2ec1d175632da14
#
_cell.length_a   1.000
_cell.length_b   1.000
_cell.length_c   1.000
_cell.angle_alpha   90.00
_cell.angle_beta   90.00
_cell.angle_gamma   90.00
#
_symmetry.space_group_name_H-M   'P 1'
#
loop_
_entity.id
_entity.type
_entity.pdbx_description
1 polymer ?
#
loop_
_entity_poly.entity_id
_entity_poly.type
_entity_poly.pdbx_seq_one_letter_code
_entity_poly.pdbx_strand_id
1 'polypeptide(L)'
;MIITEALKKSVWEKGRIVEGFNSDMYRKDACGAWMVWDKYGITDNMYGWQIDHIYPVNRLKRMDVSDEEIWDLKNLRPLQHQNNASKADDYPSYTSVVTAEGNRNIHKEANLVVNVKIRELLREFYQL
;
A
#
# COMPACT_ATOMS: atom_id res chain seq x y z
N MET A 1 -4.31 4.88 16.63
CA MET A 1 -3.52 3.65 16.39
C MET A 1 -2.03 3.99 16.35
N ILE A 2 -1.23 3.30 17.14
CA ILE A 2 0.22 3.48 17.13
C ILE A 2 0.83 2.48 16.15
N ILE A 3 1.62 2.97 15.21
CA ILE A 3 2.32 2.12 14.23
C ILE A 3 3.62 1.63 14.88
N THR A 4 3.64 0.34 15.20
CA THR A 4 4.82 -0.30 15.78
C THR A 4 5.80 -0.74 14.67
N GLU A 5 7.06 -1.00 15.03
CA GLU A 5 8.02 -1.58 14.09
C GLU A 5 7.56 -2.95 13.59
N ALA A 6 6.94 -3.75 14.46
CA ALA A 6 6.40 -5.06 14.08
C ALA A 6 5.30 -4.93 13.02
N LEU A 7 4.36 -3.99 13.20
CA LEU A 7 3.30 -3.76 12.22
C LEU A 7 3.89 -3.27 10.89
N LYS A 8 4.80 -2.31 10.96
CA LYS A 8 5.46 -1.76 9.77
C LYS A 8 6.16 -2.88 8.98
N LYS A 9 6.85 -3.78 9.67
CA LYS A 9 7.52 -4.92 9.03
C LYS A 9 6.52 -5.88 8.39
N SER A 10 5.43 -6.19 9.08
CA SER A 10 4.39 -7.08 8.53
C SER A 10 3.75 -6.49 7.28
N VAL A 11 3.56 -5.18 7.24
CA VAL A 11 3.06 -4.49 6.05
C VAL A 11 4.09 -4.53 4.93
N TRP A 12 5.36 -4.22 5.24
CA TRP A 12 6.46 -4.28 4.27
C TRP A 12 6.54 -5.62 3.57
N GLU A 13 6.37 -6.69 4.31
CA GLU A 13 6.46 -8.06 3.80
C GLU A 13 5.37 -8.41 2.78
N LYS A 14 4.35 -7.59 2.65
CA LYS A 14 3.35 -7.71 1.57
C LYS A 14 3.84 -7.08 0.26
N GLY A 15 4.91 -6.30 0.30
CA GLY A 15 5.53 -5.75 -0.89
C GLY A 15 6.09 -6.85 -1.79
N ARG A 16 6.19 -6.55 -3.08
CA ARG A 16 6.66 -7.52 -4.07
C ARG A 16 8.16 -7.69 -3.98
N ILE A 17 8.60 -8.93 -3.80
CA ILE A 17 10.02 -9.30 -3.85
C ILE A 17 10.49 -9.25 -5.30
N VAL A 18 11.67 -8.67 -5.53
CA VAL A 18 12.31 -8.65 -6.85
C VAL A 18 13.58 -9.47 -6.79
N GLU A 19 13.68 -10.45 -7.69
CA GLU A 19 14.85 -11.33 -7.75
C GLU A 19 16.13 -10.52 -7.94
N GLY A 20 17.18 -10.88 -7.20
CA GLY A 20 18.47 -10.20 -7.24
C GLY A 20 18.58 -8.99 -6.31
N PHE A 21 17.52 -8.63 -5.58
CA PHE A 21 17.53 -7.53 -4.62
C PHE A 21 17.28 -8.05 -3.21
N ASN A 22 17.89 -7.38 -2.23
CA ASN A 22 17.66 -7.70 -0.82
C ASN A 22 16.24 -7.28 -0.42
N SER A 23 15.37 -8.25 -0.17
CA SER A 23 13.95 -8.00 0.14
C SER A 23 13.73 -7.32 1.49
N ASP A 24 14.74 -7.28 2.36
CA ASP A 24 14.65 -6.53 3.60
C ASP A 24 14.81 -5.02 3.38
N MET A 25 15.39 -4.62 2.26
CA MET A 25 15.67 -3.21 1.94
C MET A 25 14.89 -2.69 0.74
N TYR A 26 14.60 -3.54 -0.25
CA TYR A 26 14.03 -3.12 -1.53
C TYR A 26 12.88 -4.03 -1.92
N ARG A 27 11.69 -3.46 -2.10
CA ARG A 27 10.53 -4.16 -2.66
C ARG A 27 9.79 -3.22 -3.60
N LYS A 28 8.92 -3.78 -4.43
CA LYS A 28 7.99 -2.99 -5.24
C LYS A 28 6.62 -3.00 -4.61
N ASP A 29 5.91 -1.88 -4.77
CA ASP A 29 4.51 -1.79 -4.35
C ASP A 29 3.56 -2.41 -5.40
N ALA A 30 2.27 -2.38 -5.13
CA ALA A 30 1.26 -2.92 -6.04
C ALA A 30 1.18 -2.19 -7.38
N CYS A 31 1.74 -0.97 -7.47
CA CYS A 31 1.79 -0.16 -8.69
C CYS A 31 3.08 -0.41 -9.48
N GLY A 32 3.97 -1.26 -8.97
CA GLY A 32 5.25 -1.54 -9.59
C GLY A 32 6.36 -0.56 -9.21
N ALA A 33 6.12 0.36 -8.30
CA ALA A 33 7.12 1.33 -7.86
C ALA A 33 8.07 0.74 -6.83
N TRP A 34 9.35 1.10 -6.91
CA TRP A 34 10.32 0.74 -5.89
C TRP A 34 10.05 1.46 -4.59
N MET A 35 10.22 0.76 -3.50
CA MET A 35 10.23 1.29 -2.13
C MET A 35 11.53 0.88 -1.44
N VAL A 36 12.05 1.75 -0.58
CA VAL A 36 13.22 1.47 0.25
C VAL A 36 12.79 1.46 1.71
N TRP A 37 13.10 0.39 2.42
CA TRP A 37 12.69 0.19 3.81
C TRP A 37 12.98 1.41 4.69
N ASP A 38 14.20 1.97 4.59
CA ASP A 38 14.62 3.09 5.42
C ASP A 38 13.92 4.41 5.08
N LYS A 39 13.12 4.44 4.02
CA LYS A 39 12.43 5.66 3.58
C LYS A 39 10.96 5.67 4.00
N TYR A 40 10.59 4.88 5.00
CA TYR A 40 9.23 4.90 5.53
C TYR A 40 8.85 6.32 5.99
N GLY A 41 7.70 6.80 5.54
CA GLY A 41 7.17 8.12 5.91
C GLY A 41 7.87 9.31 5.27
N ILE A 42 8.88 9.09 4.44
CA ILE A 42 9.62 10.16 3.76
C ILE A 42 8.88 10.54 2.49
N THR A 43 8.59 11.83 2.32
CA THR A 43 7.82 12.35 1.18
C THR A 43 8.62 13.24 0.24
N ASP A 44 9.87 13.53 0.55
CA ASP A 44 10.80 14.27 -0.30
C ASP A 44 11.77 13.35 -1.05
N ASN A 45 11.43 12.08 -1.17
CA ASN A 45 12.22 11.06 -1.85
C ASN A 45 11.29 10.12 -2.61
N MET A 46 11.62 9.80 -3.86
CA MET A 46 10.78 8.94 -4.72
C MET A 46 10.66 7.50 -4.21
N TYR A 47 11.46 7.09 -3.26
CA TYR A 47 11.45 5.73 -2.70
C TYR A 47 10.79 5.67 -1.32
N GLY A 48 10.26 6.78 -0.84
CA GLY A 48 9.47 6.84 0.37
C GLY A 48 8.18 6.06 0.24
N TRP A 49 7.74 5.42 1.33
CA TRP A 49 6.55 4.60 1.32
C TRP A 49 5.74 4.79 2.59
N GLN A 50 4.50 4.41 2.51
CA GLN A 50 3.53 4.57 3.59
C GLN A 50 2.63 3.32 3.66
N ILE A 51 1.95 3.17 4.78
CA ILE A 51 0.93 2.14 4.94
C ILE A 51 -0.36 2.66 4.31
N ASP A 52 -0.88 1.91 3.34
CA ASP A 52 -2.16 2.18 2.70
C ASP A 52 -3.24 1.30 3.32
N HIS A 53 -4.39 1.91 3.64
CA HIS A 53 -5.61 1.16 3.91
C HIS A 53 -6.27 0.86 2.57
N ILE A 54 -6.28 -0.41 2.18
CA ILE A 54 -6.77 -0.82 0.86
C ILE A 54 -8.23 -0.39 0.69
N TYR A 55 -9.11 -0.78 1.63
CA TYR A 55 -10.46 -0.26 1.72
C TYR A 55 -10.42 1.00 2.59
N PRO A 56 -11.00 2.11 2.14
CA PRO A 56 -10.80 3.42 2.78
C PRO A 56 -11.32 3.51 4.21
N VAL A 57 -10.52 4.13 5.07
CA VAL A 57 -10.83 4.33 6.49
C VAL A 57 -12.17 5.05 6.69
N ASN A 58 -12.42 6.10 5.94
CA ASN A 58 -13.64 6.90 6.10
C ASN A 58 -14.91 6.10 5.76
N ARG A 59 -14.83 5.18 4.79
CA ARG A 59 -15.96 4.29 4.47
C ARG A 59 -16.21 3.29 5.60
N LEU A 60 -15.13 2.72 6.15
CA LEU A 60 -15.24 1.77 7.27
C LEU A 60 -15.80 2.44 8.53
N LYS A 61 -15.38 3.67 8.81
CA LYS A 61 -15.91 4.44 9.92
C LYS A 61 -17.42 4.70 9.79
N ARG A 62 -17.89 4.99 8.58
CA ARG A 62 -19.33 5.16 8.32
C ARG A 62 -20.12 3.86 8.50
N MET A 63 -19.45 2.72 8.42
CA MET A 63 -20.03 1.40 8.66
C MET A 63 -19.91 0.96 10.11
N ASP A 64 -19.43 1.84 11.00
CA ASP A 64 -19.20 1.55 12.41
C ASP A 64 -18.21 0.42 12.67
N VAL A 65 -17.26 0.22 11.75
CA VAL A 65 -16.17 -0.73 11.93
C VAL A 65 -15.20 -0.18 12.99
N SER A 66 -14.77 -1.04 13.91
CA SER A 66 -13.85 -0.64 14.97
C SER A 66 -12.48 -0.26 14.45
N ASP A 67 -11.76 0.60 15.19
CA ASP A 67 -10.39 0.96 14.83
C ASP A 67 -9.49 -0.26 14.71
N GLU A 68 -9.63 -1.23 15.59
CA GLU A 68 -8.88 -2.47 15.55
C GLU A 68 -9.07 -3.21 14.21
N GLU A 69 -10.31 -3.31 13.75
CA GLU A 69 -10.62 -3.99 12.49
C GLU A 69 -10.23 -3.15 11.26
N ILE A 70 -10.29 -1.82 11.37
CA ILE A 70 -9.82 -0.92 10.31
C ILE A 70 -8.31 -1.12 10.08
N TRP A 71 -7.56 -1.34 11.16
CA TRP A 71 -6.11 -1.56 11.13
C TRP A 71 -5.73 -3.04 11.08
N ASP A 72 -6.65 -3.91 10.74
CA ASP A 72 -6.31 -5.31 10.52
C ASP A 72 -5.35 -5.44 9.33
N LEU A 73 -4.35 -6.29 9.49
CA LEU A 73 -3.32 -6.48 8.46
C LEU A 73 -3.91 -6.85 7.09
N LYS A 74 -5.07 -7.51 7.06
CA LYS A 74 -5.77 -7.83 5.81
C LYS A 74 -6.07 -6.60 4.96
N ASN A 75 -6.27 -5.44 5.60
CA ASN A 75 -6.60 -4.19 4.92
C ASN A 75 -5.40 -3.27 4.72
N LEU A 76 -4.21 -3.72 5.03
CA LEU A 76 -3.00 -2.89 4.96
C LEU A 76 -2.06 -3.41 3.88
N ARG A 77 -1.38 -2.48 3.22
CA ARG A 77 -0.32 -2.79 2.27
C ARG A 77 0.66 -1.61 2.18
N PRO A 78 1.90 -1.85 1.72
CA PRO A 78 2.81 -0.73 1.50
C PRO A 78 2.57 -0.13 0.12
N LEU A 79 2.57 1.20 0.04
CA LEU A 79 2.55 1.94 -1.23
C LEU A 79 3.62 3.02 -1.21
N GLN A 80 4.26 3.24 -2.36
CA GLN A 80 5.10 4.41 -2.59
C GLN A 80 4.26 5.66 -2.29
N HIS A 81 4.83 6.68 -1.64
CA HIS A 81 4.04 7.75 -1.03
C HIS A 81 3.18 8.54 -2.02
N GLN A 82 3.67 8.78 -3.25
CA GLN A 82 2.88 9.50 -4.26
C GLN A 82 1.74 8.65 -4.80
N ASN A 83 1.95 7.34 -4.92
CA ASN A 83 0.88 6.41 -5.26
C ASN A 83 -0.18 6.35 -4.17
N ASN A 84 0.25 6.40 -2.90
CA ASN A 84 -0.68 6.44 -1.79
C ASN A 84 -1.52 7.72 -1.80
N ALA A 85 -0.89 8.86 -2.03
CA ALA A 85 -1.60 10.14 -2.13
C ALA A 85 -2.56 10.17 -3.31
N SER A 86 -2.15 9.62 -4.46
CA SER A 86 -2.99 9.56 -5.66
C SER A 86 -4.21 8.65 -5.47
N LYS A 87 -4.02 7.50 -4.82
CA LYS A 87 -5.12 6.58 -4.52
C LYS A 87 -6.16 7.23 -3.61
N ALA A 88 -5.71 7.97 -2.59
CA ALA A 88 -6.60 8.59 -1.60
C ALA A 88 -7.66 7.59 -1.11
N ASP A 89 -8.95 7.94 -1.22
CA ASP A 89 -10.08 7.10 -0.79
C ASP A 89 -10.67 6.25 -1.92
N ASP A 90 -9.98 6.11 -3.02
CA ASP A 90 -10.48 5.37 -4.18
C ASP A 90 -10.37 3.85 -3.93
N TYR A 91 -11.44 3.15 -4.25
CA TYR A 91 -11.53 1.70 -4.15
C TYR A 91 -12.74 1.21 -4.94
N PRO A 92 -12.67 0.14 -5.72
CA PRO A 92 -11.48 -0.69 -6.00
C PRO A 92 -10.59 -0.12 -7.10
N SER A 93 -11.05 0.81 -7.90
CA SER A 93 -10.28 1.44 -8.96
C SER A 93 -9.55 2.66 -8.42
N TYR A 94 -8.33 2.86 -8.83
CA TYR A 94 -7.51 4.00 -8.40
C TYR A 94 -6.46 4.32 -9.47
N THR A 95 -5.88 5.51 -9.37
CA THR A 95 -4.82 5.94 -10.27
C THR A 95 -3.48 5.95 -9.55
N SER A 96 -2.47 5.31 -10.15
CA SER A 96 -1.08 5.42 -9.71
C SER A 96 -0.35 6.47 -10.54
N VAL A 97 0.72 7.04 -9.99
CA VAL A 97 1.49 8.10 -10.65
C VAL A 97 2.99 7.81 -10.73
N VAL A 98 3.45 6.76 -10.03
CA VAL A 98 4.86 6.33 -10.01
C VAL A 98 4.94 4.84 -10.27
N THR A 99 5.85 4.43 -11.13
CA THR A 99 6.19 3.04 -11.37
C THR A 99 7.70 2.92 -11.57
N ALA A 100 8.20 1.69 -11.71
CA ALA A 100 9.62 1.49 -11.95
C ALA A 100 9.93 1.39 -13.44
N GLU A 101 11.07 1.93 -13.81
CA GLU A 101 11.74 1.64 -15.06
C GLU A 101 13.15 1.16 -14.72
N GLY A 102 13.39 -0.15 -14.81
CA GLY A 102 14.63 -0.74 -14.33
C GLY A 102 14.77 -0.56 -12.82
N ASN A 103 15.90 -0.02 -12.40
CA ASN A 103 16.25 0.15 -10.99
C ASN A 103 15.80 1.48 -10.39
N ARG A 104 15.00 2.25 -11.08
CA ARG A 104 14.57 3.56 -10.59
C ARG A 104 13.08 3.76 -10.80
N ASN A 105 12.50 4.66 -10.01
CA ASN A 105 11.14 5.10 -10.17
C ASN A 105 11.02 6.22 -11.19
N ILE A 106 9.95 6.19 -11.95
CA ILE A 106 9.59 7.25 -12.90
C ILE A 106 8.15 7.67 -12.67
N HIS A 107 7.83 8.90 -13.07
CA HIS A 107 6.44 9.37 -13.11
C HIS A 107 5.74 8.80 -14.33
N LYS A 108 4.68 8.05 -14.09
CA LYS A 108 3.84 7.48 -15.15
C LYS A 108 2.47 7.14 -14.58
N GLU A 109 1.44 7.78 -15.11
CA GLU A 109 0.07 7.50 -14.66
C GLU A 109 -0.43 6.16 -15.21
N ALA A 110 -1.20 5.46 -14.38
CA ALA A 110 -1.90 4.24 -14.77
C ALA A 110 -3.18 4.10 -13.96
N ASN A 111 -4.21 3.56 -14.59
CA ASN A 111 -5.45 3.21 -13.91
C ASN A 111 -5.37 1.75 -13.50
N LEU A 112 -5.51 1.49 -12.21
CA LEU A 112 -5.37 0.16 -11.62
C LEU A 112 -6.64 -0.22 -10.86
N VAL A 113 -6.76 -1.50 -10.60
CA VAL A 113 -7.85 -2.06 -9.79
C VAL A 113 -7.23 -2.99 -8.76
N VAL A 114 -7.69 -2.90 -7.52
CA VAL A 114 -7.30 -3.86 -6.49
C VAL A 114 -7.65 -5.27 -6.97
N ASN A 115 -6.73 -6.22 -6.82
CA ASN A 115 -6.92 -7.56 -7.38
C ASN A 115 -8.12 -8.28 -6.77
N VAL A 116 -8.66 -9.26 -7.51
CA VAL A 116 -9.89 -9.98 -7.14
C VAL A 116 -9.77 -10.68 -5.80
N LYS A 117 -8.63 -11.33 -5.54
CA LYS A 117 -8.43 -12.06 -4.27
C LYS A 117 -8.51 -11.15 -3.06
N ILE A 118 -7.88 -9.98 -3.14
CA ILE A 118 -7.92 -9.00 -2.05
C ILE A 118 -9.34 -8.45 -1.92
N ARG A 119 -10.00 -8.13 -3.02
CA ARG A 119 -11.40 -7.64 -2.98
C ARG A 119 -12.34 -8.64 -2.33
N GLU A 120 -12.20 -9.91 -2.65
CA GLU A 120 -13.01 -10.98 -2.04
C GLU A 120 -12.71 -11.13 -0.56
N LEU A 121 -11.43 -11.10 -0.18
CA LEU A 121 -11.02 -11.17 1.22
C LEU A 121 -11.63 -10.02 2.04
N LEU A 122 -11.55 -8.79 1.53
CA LEU A 122 -12.07 -7.62 2.23
C LEU A 122 -13.60 -7.61 2.27
N ARG A 123 -14.26 -8.06 1.19
CA ARG A 123 -15.71 -8.18 1.17
C ARG A 123 -16.19 -9.13 2.27
N GLU A 124 -15.54 -10.26 2.40
CA GLU A 124 -15.89 -11.24 3.42
C GLU A 124 -15.58 -10.73 4.82
N PHE A 125 -14.39 -10.16 5.01
CA PHE A 125 -13.95 -9.68 6.33
C PHE A 125 -14.81 -8.53 6.86
N TYR A 126 -15.12 -7.55 6.02
CA TYR A 126 -15.91 -6.38 6.40
C TYR A 126 -17.40 -6.52 6.08
N GLN A 127 -17.82 -7.62 5.48
CA GLN A 127 -19.21 -7.86 5.06
C GLN A 127 -19.72 -6.74 4.14
N LEU A 128 -18.95 -6.49 3.11
CA LEU A 128 -19.25 -5.43 2.15
C LEU A 128 -20.36 -5.85 1.16
#